data_6b5534ae22c3ac07b7347f8c49c6ce13
#
_entry.id   6b5534ae22c3ac07b7347f8c49c6ce13
#
_cell.length_a   1.000
_cell.length_b   1.000
_cell.length_c   1.000
_cell.angle_alpha   90.00
_cell.angle_beta   90.00
_cell.angle_gamma   90.00
#
_symmetry.space_group_name_H-M   'P 1'
#
loop_
_entity.id
_entity.type
_entity.pdbx_description
1 polymer ?
#
loop_
_entity_poly.entity_id
_entity_poly.type
_entity_poly.pdbx_seq_one_letter_code
_entity_poly.pdbx_strand_id
1 'polypeptide(L)'
;FADIMVSHNLYIVGSYHRGQRWFTPVIDTVIEDPCRLAVLGRRKVIQRMADDFGLEILPELDIFSEAYAPTVAGIAEVVIPPDSSLIDKRAREVRMRKTYGLGLLAIHRGGETLSLVETKEHEATEIAEVPLKAGDTLVSFTAWDNLARLEKSRDFVVVTSDYPKEELRPNKVTWALLFFCISLFLILFTDLKLSLALLTGACGMIALNVLRIDEAYEAVSWPTVFLLASLIPLGQAVQNTGTAEWIAQNILLL
;
A
#
# COMPACT_ATOMS: atom_id res chain seq x y z
N PHE A 1 16.04 -13.46 15.69
CA PHE A 1 15.42 -13.43 14.35
C PHE A 1 16.39 -13.88 13.25
N ALA A 2 17.68 -13.50 13.33
CA ALA A 2 18.67 -13.87 12.30
C ALA A 2 18.69 -15.37 12.01
N ASP A 3 18.78 -16.18 13.05
CA ASP A 3 18.87 -17.63 12.91
C ASP A 3 17.65 -18.23 12.19
N ILE A 4 16.44 -17.75 12.51
CA ILE A 4 15.20 -18.22 11.89
C ILE A 4 15.12 -17.76 10.44
N MET A 5 15.48 -16.51 10.16
CA MET A 5 15.44 -15.96 8.80
C MET A 5 16.41 -16.67 7.85
N VAL A 6 17.61 -16.99 8.33
CA VAL A 6 18.64 -17.67 7.55
C VAL A 6 18.33 -19.15 7.39
N SER A 7 18.00 -19.86 8.50
CA SER A 7 17.77 -21.30 8.48
C SER A 7 16.53 -21.72 7.66
N HIS A 8 15.49 -20.89 7.65
CA HIS A 8 14.23 -21.20 6.97
C HIS A 8 14.00 -20.38 5.69
N ASN A 9 14.94 -19.52 5.30
CA ASN A 9 14.83 -18.71 4.08
C ASN A 9 13.49 -17.95 3.98
N LEU A 10 13.16 -17.22 5.04
CA LEU A 10 11.94 -16.42 5.17
C LEU A 10 12.27 -15.04 5.76
N TYR A 11 11.33 -14.11 5.66
CA TYR A 11 11.50 -12.75 6.11
C TYR A 11 10.50 -12.39 7.21
N ILE A 12 11.00 -12.01 8.39
CA ILE A 12 10.15 -11.53 9.48
C ILE A 12 9.95 -10.04 9.30
N VAL A 13 8.72 -9.65 8.95
CA VAL A 13 8.35 -8.25 8.70
C VAL A 13 7.87 -7.54 9.96
N GLY A 14 7.31 -8.28 10.92
CA GLY A 14 6.83 -7.71 12.18
C GLY A 14 6.87 -8.67 13.35
N SER A 15 6.90 -8.11 14.55
CA SER A 15 6.74 -8.85 15.79
C SER A 15 5.86 -8.07 16.77
N TYR A 16 5.10 -8.80 17.58
CA TYR A 16 4.28 -8.26 18.65
C TYR A 16 4.55 -9.03 19.93
N HIS A 17 4.96 -8.30 20.97
CA HIS A 17 5.22 -8.84 22.28
C HIS A 17 4.77 -7.85 23.37
N ARG A 18 4.07 -8.34 24.39
CA ARG A 18 3.61 -7.59 25.58
C ARG A 18 2.96 -6.22 25.27
N GLY A 19 2.10 -6.16 24.25
CA GLY A 19 1.41 -4.93 23.87
C GLY A 19 2.20 -3.97 22.98
N GLN A 20 3.45 -4.27 22.69
CA GLN A 20 4.29 -3.48 21.78
C GLN A 20 4.37 -4.13 20.39
N ARG A 21 4.09 -3.36 19.35
CA ARG A 21 4.24 -3.75 17.95
C ARG A 21 5.59 -3.24 17.44
N TRP A 22 6.39 -4.13 16.93
CA TRP A 22 7.65 -3.79 16.27
C TRP A 22 7.51 -4.08 14.78
N PHE A 23 7.49 -3.03 13.98
CA PHE A 23 7.52 -3.15 12.54
C PHE A 23 8.98 -3.24 12.11
N THR A 24 9.29 -4.21 11.25
CA THR A 24 10.68 -4.49 10.83
C THR A 24 11.64 -4.73 12.01
N PRO A 25 11.47 -5.85 12.74
CA PRO A 25 12.34 -6.13 13.89
C PRO A 25 13.81 -6.19 13.48
N VAL A 26 14.67 -5.75 14.39
CA VAL A 26 16.13 -5.79 14.18
C VAL A 26 16.59 -7.25 14.20
N ILE A 27 17.59 -7.60 13.38
CA ILE A 27 18.11 -8.98 13.23
C ILE A 27 18.50 -9.60 14.59
N ASP A 28 19.03 -8.80 15.51
CA ASP A 28 19.50 -9.23 16.82
C ASP A 28 18.39 -9.32 17.90
N THR A 29 17.11 -9.09 17.50
CA THR A 29 15.99 -9.16 18.45
C THR A 29 15.74 -10.62 18.87
N VAL A 30 15.73 -10.89 20.17
CA VAL A 30 15.38 -12.18 20.74
C VAL A 30 13.86 -12.31 20.76
N ILE A 31 13.36 -13.49 20.39
CA ILE A 31 11.93 -13.82 20.45
C ILE A 31 11.64 -14.30 21.87
N GLU A 32 10.77 -13.60 22.58
CA GLU A 32 10.29 -14.00 23.90
C GLU A 32 8.83 -14.48 23.79
N ASP A 33 8.50 -15.54 24.49
CA ASP A 33 7.12 -16.07 24.56
C ASP A 33 6.30 -15.29 25.62
N PRO A 34 5.02 -14.92 25.37
CA PRO A 34 4.28 -15.08 24.13
C PRO A 34 4.56 -13.97 23.10
N CYS A 35 4.77 -14.35 21.85
CA CYS A 35 4.92 -13.38 20.78
C CYS A 35 4.14 -13.79 19.51
N ARG A 36 3.78 -12.80 18.68
CA ARG A 36 3.22 -13.01 17.34
C ARG A 36 4.18 -12.46 16.31
N LEU A 37 4.36 -13.18 15.22
CA LEU A 37 5.26 -12.81 14.13
C LEU A 37 4.47 -12.63 12.85
N ALA A 38 4.72 -11.54 12.14
CA ALA A 38 4.32 -11.40 10.74
C ALA A 38 5.48 -11.85 9.86
N VAL A 39 5.23 -12.84 9.01
CA VAL A 39 6.26 -13.52 8.23
C VAL A 39 5.91 -13.46 6.75
N LEU A 40 6.91 -13.15 5.92
CA LEU A 40 6.81 -13.16 4.47
C LEU A 40 7.70 -14.28 3.92
N GLY A 41 7.11 -15.19 3.12
CA GLY A 41 7.84 -16.31 2.55
C GLY A 41 6.94 -17.29 1.81
N ARG A 42 7.52 -18.37 1.27
CA ARG A 42 6.73 -19.44 0.63
C ARG A 42 5.93 -20.21 1.69
N ARG A 43 4.67 -20.49 1.41
CA ARG A 43 3.76 -21.20 2.34
C ARG A 43 4.37 -22.49 2.92
N LYS A 44 5.05 -23.29 2.08
CA LYS A 44 5.70 -24.52 2.53
C LYS A 44 6.82 -24.28 3.53
N VAL A 45 7.54 -23.18 3.38
CA VAL A 45 8.65 -22.79 4.27
C VAL A 45 8.11 -22.28 5.59
N ILE A 46 7.06 -21.44 5.55
CA ILE A 46 6.37 -20.97 6.74
C ILE A 46 5.81 -22.15 7.55
N GLN A 47 5.20 -23.14 6.86
CA GLN A 47 4.69 -24.33 7.52
C GLN A 47 5.82 -25.12 8.20
N ARG A 48 6.95 -25.34 7.52
CA ARG A 48 8.12 -26.04 8.10
C ARG A 48 8.64 -25.31 9.35
N MET A 49 8.79 -23.98 9.26
CA MET A 49 9.20 -23.17 10.42
C MET A 49 8.21 -23.31 11.58
N ALA A 50 6.91 -23.29 11.29
CA ALA A 50 5.89 -23.45 12.32
C ALA A 50 5.97 -24.83 13.00
N ASP A 51 6.18 -25.88 12.21
CA ASP A 51 6.35 -27.25 12.72
C ASP A 51 7.63 -27.38 13.56
N ASP A 52 8.75 -26.79 13.11
CA ASP A 52 10.06 -26.88 13.80
C ASP A 52 10.07 -26.15 15.15
N PHE A 53 9.33 -25.05 15.25
CA PHE A 53 9.28 -24.23 16.48
C PHE A 53 7.97 -24.39 17.27
N GLY A 54 7.06 -25.27 16.85
CA GLY A 54 5.78 -25.49 17.52
C GLY A 54 4.87 -24.25 17.49
N LEU A 55 4.88 -23.49 16.38
CA LEU A 55 4.12 -22.26 16.22
C LEU A 55 2.77 -22.54 15.56
N GLU A 56 1.76 -21.77 15.93
CA GLU A 56 0.44 -21.78 15.30
C GLU A 56 0.41 -20.76 14.15
N ILE A 57 0.02 -21.22 12.96
CA ILE A 57 -0.17 -20.33 11.79
C ILE A 57 -1.56 -19.73 11.87
N LEU A 58 -1.63 -18.40 12.01
CA LEU A 58 -2.87 -17.66 11.92
C LEU A 58 -3.16 -17.31 10.45
N PRO A 59 -4.39 -17.53 9.95
CA PRO A 59 -4.75 -17.29 8.55
C PRO A 59 -4.83 -15.81 8.22
N GLU A 60 -5.04 -14.96 9.21
CA GLU A 60 -5.19 -13.51 9.06
C GLU A 60 -4.06 -12.76 9.76
N LEU A 61 -3.77 -11.56 9.26
CA LEU A 61 -2.74 -10.69 9.84
C LEU A 61 -3.14 -10.08 11.19
N ASP A 62 -4.42 -10.13 11.55
CA ASP A 62 -4.98 -9.67 12.82
C ASP A 62 -4.40 -8.30 13.27
N ILE A 63 -3.59 -8.30 14.31
CA ILE A 63 -2.97 -7.09 14.87
C ILE A 63 -2.03 -6.35 13.90
N PHE A 64 -1.60 -7.01 12.84
CA PHE A 64 -0.73 -6.44 11.81
C PHE A 64 -1.47 -5.97 10.57
N SER A 65 -2.78 -6.25 10.46
CA SER A 65 -3.58 -5.97 9.25
C SER A 65 -3.54 -4.50 8.84
N GLU A 66 -3.64 -3.58 9.80
CA GLU A 66 -3.61 -2.14 9.55
C GLU A 66 -2.25 -1.67 9.02
N ALA A 67 -1.15 -2.16 9.60
CA ALA A 67 0.20 -1.73 9.24
C ALA A 67 0.73 -2.31 7.94
N TYR A 68 0.21 -3.47 7.55
CA TYR A 68 0.57 -4.15 6.29
C TYR A 68 -0.58 -4.14 5.27
N ALA A 69 -1.56 -3.27 5.48
CA ALA A 69 -2.55 -3.01 4.46
C ALA A 69 -1.85 -2.56 3.15
N PRO A 70 -2.31 -3.01 1.99
CA PRO A 70 -1.73 -2.60 0.69
C PRO A 70 -1.68 -1.09 0.48
N THR A 71 -2.53 -0.34 1.20
CA THR A 71 -2.53 1.13 1.22
C THR A 71 -1.40 1.75 2.04
N VAL A 72 -0.74 0.99 2.92
CA VAL A 72 0.29 1.48 3.86
C VAL A 72 1.68 0.97 3.49
N ALA A 73 1.79 -0.29 3.10
CA ALA A 73 3.06 -0.94 2.81
C ALA A 73 2.93 -1.98 1.69
N GLY A 74 4.04 -2.24 1.01
CA GLY A 74 4.08 -3.23 -0.05
C GLY A 74 5.48 -3.52 -0.55
N ILE A 75 5.54 -4.27 -1.65
CA ILE A 75 6.79 -4.56 -2.34
C ILE A 75 7.07 -3.44 -3.32
N ALA A 76 8.26 -2.89 -3.26
CA ALA A 76 8.73 -1.84 -4.14
C ALA A 76 10.08 -2.19 -4.76
N GLU A 77 10.30 -1.64 -5.95
CA GLU A 77 11.54 -1.75 -6.70
C GLU A 77 12.26 -0.40 -6.71
N VAL A 78 13.53 -0.42 -6.31
CA VAL A 78 14.41 0.74 -6.35
C VAL A 78 15.72 0.36 -7.02
N VAL A 79 16.28 1.24 -7.82
CA VAL A 79 17.54 1.02 -8.53
C VAL A 79 18.65 1.84 -7.88
N ILE A 80 19.85 1.26 -7.81
CA ILE A 80 21.07 1.96 -7.38
C ILE A 80 21.65 2.72 -8.58
N PRO A 81 21.61 4.07 -8.60
CA PRO A 81 22.19 4.85 -9.68
C PRO A 81 23.73 4.84 -9.64
N PRO A 82 24.39 5.18 -10.76
CA PRO A 82 25.86 5.14 -10.85
C PRO A 82 26.59 6.09 -9.91
N ASP A 83 25.94 7.15 -9.43
CA ASP A 83 26.46 8.16 -8.52
C ASP A 83 26.05 7.93 -7.05
N SER A 84 25.45 6.76 -6.75
CA SER A 84 25.04 6.40 -5.39
C SER A 84 26.23 6.21 -4.45
N SER A 85 26.10 6.73 -3.26
CA SER A 85 27.08 6.54 -2.17
C SER A 85 27.07 5.11 -1.59
N LEU A 86 26.13 4.28 -2.03
CA LEU A 86 25.91 2.90 -1.57
C LEU A 86 26.69 1.87 -2.38
N ILE A 87 27.31 2.25 -3.48
CA ILE A 87 28.10 1.35 -4.32
C ILE A 87 29.24 0.74 -3.49
N ASP A 88 29.47 -0.57 -3.70
CA ASP A 88 30.43 -1.43 -3.00
C ASP A 88 30.17 -1.62 -1.50
N LYS A 89 29.12 -1.01 -0.95
CA LYS A 89 28.69 -1.27 0.42
C LYS A 89 27.68 -2.40 0.48
N ARG A 90 27.63 -3.09 1.61
CA ARG A 90 26.66 -4.15 1.86
C ARG A 90 25.39 -3.57 2.50
N ALA A 91 24.24 -4.19 2.20
CA ALA A 91 22.97 -3.74 2.77
C ALA A 91 22.97 -3.75 4.32
N ARG A 92 23.71 -4.69 4.94
CA ARG A 92 23.93 -4.75 6.38
C ARG A 92 24.76 -3.56 6.90
N GLU A 93 25.84 -3.20 6.22
CA GLU A 93 26.73 -2.08 6.63
C GLU A 93 25.99 -0.74 6.64
N VAL A 94 25.18 -0.49 5.62
CA VAL A 94 24.38 0.74 5.49
C VAL A 94 23.10 0.70 6.33
N ARG A 95 22.85 -0.42 7.03
CA ARG A 95 21.63 -0.67 7.80
C ARG A 95 20.36 -0.35 6.98
N MET A 96 20.28 -0.93 5.77
CA MET A 96 19.28 -0.65 4.74
C MET A 96 17.87 -0.53 5.32
N ARG A 97 17.47 -1.46 6.19
CA ARG A 97 16.17 -1.46 6.84
C ARG A 97 15.99 -0.28 7.82
N LYS A 98 16.98 0.00 8.65
CA LYS A 98 16.86 1.03 9.70
C LYS A 98 16.98 2.44 9.14
N THR A 99 17.91 2.65 8.20
CA THR A 99 18.21 3.96 7.62
C THR A 99 17.22 4.37 6.55
N TYR A 100 16.88 3.43 5.66
CA TYR A 100 16.06 3.69 4.48
C TYR A 100 14.67 3.08 4.53
N GLY A 101 14.38 2.25 5.53
CA GLY A 101 13.10 1.56 5.65
C GLY A 101 12.90 0.44 4.62
N LEU A 102 13.95 0.02 3.93
CA LEU A 102 13.92 -0.99 2.89
C LEU A 102 14.23 -2.38 3.46
N GLY A 103 13.25 -3.24 3.50
CA GLY A 103 13.41 -4.65 3.82
C GLY A 103 13.77 -5.44 2.56
N LEU A 104 15.07 -5.63 2.30
CA LEU A 104 15.59 -6.24 1.08
C LEU A 104 15.13 -7.71 0.94
N LEU A 105 14.42 -8.02 -0.14
CA LEU A 105 13.91 -9.36 -0.48
C LEU A 105 14.72 -10.01 -1.59
N ALA A 106 15.14 -9.21 -2.59
CA ALA A 106 15.95 -9.67 -3.72
C ALA A 106 16.78 -8.54 -4.30
N ILE A 107 17.87 -8.91 -4.98
CA ILE A 107 18.70 -8.04 -5.83
C ILE A 107 18.66 -8.61 -7.23
N HIS A 108 18.18 -7.85 -8.18
CA HIS A 108 18.24 -8.20 -9.59
C HIS A 108 19.42 -7.49 -10.25
N ARG A 109 20.35 -8.26 -10.83
CA ARG A 109 21.59 -7.79 -11.43
C ARG A 109 21.88 -8.53 -12.74
N GLY A 110 21.95 -7.82 -13.85
CA GLY A 110 22.41 -8.39 -15.12
C GLY A 110 21.60 -9.58 -15.62
N GLY A 111 20.29 -9.64 -15.33
CA GLY A 111 19.42 -10.74 -15.71
C GLY A 111 19.36 -11.89 -14.70
N GLU A 112 20.14 -11.86 -13.63
CA GLU A 112 20.10 -12.82 -12.53
C GLU A 112 19.42 -12.19 -11.30
N THR A 113 18.65 -13.00 -10.58
CA THR A 113 17.98 -12.57 -9.34
C THR A 113 18.57 -13.32 -8.15
N LEU A 114 19.22 -12.59 -7.27
CA LEU A 114 19.65 -13.08 -5.97
C LEU A 114 18.47 -12.87 -5.00
N SER A 115 17.85 -13.92 -4.53
CA SER A 115 16.64 -13.83 -3.69
C SER A 115 16.78 -14.65 -2.42
N LEU A 116 16.34 -14.10 -1.30
CA LEU A 116 16.16 -14.85 -0.05
C LEU A 116 15.18 -16.04 -0.22
N VAL A 117 14.25 -15.93 -1.17
CA VAL A 117 13.14 -16.90 -1.33
C VAL A 117 13.46 -18.01 -2.34
N GLU A 118 14.42 -17.84 -3.24
CA GLU A 118 14.67 -18.75 -4.37
C GLU A 118 15.97 -19.54 -4.31
N THR A 119 16.81 -19.33 -3.32
CA THR A 119 18.10 -20.03 -3.23
C THR A 119 17.91 -21.52 -2.99
N LYS A 120 18.58 -22.35 -3.81
CA LYS A 120 18.63 -23.81 -3.62
C LYS A 120 19.26 -24.13 -2.27
N GLU A 121 18.83 -25.20 -1.64
CA GLU A 121 19.04 -25.59 -0.24
C GLU A 121 20.50 -25.57 0.31
N HIS A 122 21.52 -25.19 -0.49
CA HIS A 122 22.94 -25.27 -0.07
C HIS A 122 23.76 -23.99 -0.28
N GLU A 123 23.20 -22.91 -0.84
CA GLU A 123 23.90 -21.65 -1.05
C GLU A 123 23.00 -20.46 -0.70
N ALA A 124 22.54 -20.39 0.54
CA ALA A 124 21.88 -19.18 1.05
C ALA A 124 22.94 -18.07 1.20
N THR A 125 23.30 -17.43 0.10
CA THR A 125 24.05 -16.18 0.15
C THR A 125 23.17 -15.17 0.86
N GLU A 126 23.61 -14.76 2.04
CA GLU A 126 22.89 -13.73 2.82
C GLU A 126 22.86 -12.45 1.96
N ILE A 127 21.73 -12.14 1.32
CA ILE A 127 21.57 -10.99 0.40
C ILE A 127 22.07 -9.70 1.06
N ALA A 128 21.97 -9.62 2.38
CA ALA A 128 22.45 -8.48 3.15
C ALA A 128 23.98 -8.31 3.10
N GLU A 129 24.72 -9.36 2.78
CA GLU A 129 26.19 -9.37 2.67
C GLU A 129 26.68 -9.14 1.24
N VAL A 130 25.80 -9.11 0.25
CA VAL A 130 26.15 -8.85 -1.15
C VAL A 130 26.49 -7.36 -1.31
N PRO A 131 27.70 -7.02 -1.85
CA PRO A 131 28.01 -5.64 -2.18
C PRO A 131 27.09 -5.10 -3.27
N LEU A 132 26.50 -3.95 -3.05
CA LEU A 132 25.63 -3.25 -3.98
C LEU A 132 26.44 -2.69 -5.16
N LYS A 133 25.89 -2.76 -6.34
CA LYS A 133 26.50 -2.22 -7.57
C LYS A 133 25.57 -1.26 -8.28
N ALA A 134 26.14 -0.38 -9.08
CA ALA A 134 25.37 0.46 -9.98
C ALA A 134 24.52 -0.38 -10.93
N GLY A 135 23.27 -0.04 -11.08
CA GLY A 135 22.30 -0.77 -11.91
C GLY A 135 21.61 -1.93 -11.20
N ASP A 136 21.92 -2.20 -9.93
CA ASP A 136 21.18 -3.19 -9.15
C ASP A 136 19.74 -2.70 -8.93
N THR A 137 18.79 -3.58 -9.21
CA THR A 137 17.39 -3.37 -8.81
C THR A 137 17.13 -4.11 -7.50
N LEU A 138 16.84 -3.36 -6.47
CA LEU A 138 16.52 -3.88 -5.14
C LEU A 138 15.01 -4.07 -5.03
N VAL A 139 14.56 -5.32 -4.88
CA VAL A 139 13.17 -5.63 -4.53
C VAL A 139 13.07 -5.65 -3.02
N SER A 140 12.25 -4.78 -2.47
CA SER A 140 12.20 -4.54 -1.02
C SER A 140 10.76 -4.43 -0.53
N PHE A 141 10.51 -4.95 0.67
CA PHE A 141 9.28 -4.65 1.39
C PHE A 141 9.46 -3.33 2.16
N THR A 142 8.55 -2.37 1.97
CA THR A 142 8.65 -1.04 2.57
C THR A 142 7.29 -0.40 2.79
N ALA A 143 7.21 0.53 3.75
CA ALA A 143 6.06 1.43 3.85
C ALA A 143 6.15 2.52 2.76
N TRP A 144 5.02 2.91 2.20
CA TRP A 144 4.95 3.88 1.11
C TRP A 144 5.53 5.25 1.48
N ASP A 145 5.40 5.66 2.75
CA ASP A 145 6.04 6.88 3.27
C ASP A 145 7.57 6.86 3.18
N ASN A 146 8.18 5.68 3.35
CA ASN A 146 9.62 5.53 3.18
C ASN A 146 10.00 5.67 1.72
N LEU A 147 9.22 5.03 0.82
CA LEU A 147 9.46 5.10 -0.62
C LEU A 147 9.35 6.54 -1.14
N ALA A 148 8.35 7.30 -0.71
CA ALA A 148 8.19 8.72 -1.04
C ALA A 148 9.38 9.60 -0.57
N ARG A 149 10.02 9.22 0.54
CA ARG A 149 11.27 9.89 0.99
C ARG A 149 12.46 9.52 0.12
N LEU A 150 12.53 8.28 -0.34
CA LEU A 150 13.61 7.80 -1.21
C LEU A 150 13.59 8.43 -2.61
N GLU A 151 12.42 8.82 -3.13
CA GLU A 151 12.31 9.58 -4.39
C GLU A 151 13.13 10.89 -4.38
N LYS A 152 13.37 11.46 -3.20
CA LYS A 152 14.16 12.69 -3.02
C LYS A 152 15.64 12.42 -2.76
N SER A 153 16.02 11.16 -2.60
CA SER A 153 17.41 10.75 -2.34
C SER A 153 18.17 10.61 -3.66
N ARG A 154 19.45 10.94 -3.64
CA ARG A 154 20.37 10.69 -4.77
C ARG A 154 20.85 9.24 -4.85
N ASP A 155 20.72 8.51 -3.74
CA ASP A 155 21.22 7.14 -3.63
C ASP A 155 20.30 6.09 -4.26
N PHE A 156 19.06 6.47 -4.57
CA PHE A 156 18.07 5.55 -5.15
C PHE A 156 17.28 6.20 -6.27
N VAL A 157 16.90 5.38 -7.26
CA VAL A 157 15.87 5.71 -8.24
C VAL A 157 14.69 4.78 -7.99
N VAL A 158 13.55 5.34 -7.60
CA VAL A 158 12.33 4.57 -7.36
C VAL A 158 11.72 4.20 -8.70
N VAL A 159 11.53 2.90 -8.95
CA VAL A 159 10.93 2.36 -10.17
C VAL A 159 9.43 2.17 -10.00
N THR A 160 9.00 1.73 -8.82
CA THR A 160 7.58 1.58 -8.51
C THR A 160 6.91 2.95 -8.46
N SER A 161 6.13 3.26 -9.49
CA SER A 161 5.41 4.55 -9.62
C SER A 161 3.98 4.50 -9.08
N ASP A 162 3.40 3.30 -9.07
CA ASP A 162 1.97 3.08 -8.80
C ASP A 162 1.78 2.56 -7.37
N TYR A 163 1.91 3.45 -6.39
CA TYR A 163 1.67 3.14 -4.99
C TYR A 163 0.82 4.26 -4.33
N PRO A 164 0.03 3.94 -3.28
CA PRO A 164 -0.79 4.92 -2.58
C PRO A 164 0.06 6.03 -1.97
N LYS A 165 -0.04 7.23 -2.49
CA LYS A 165 0.63 8.43 -1.97
C LYS A 165 -0.35 9.21 -1.11
N GLU A 166 -0.33 9.00 0.20
CA GLU A 166 -1.07 9.85 1.14
C GLU A 166 -0.27 11.11 1.45
N GLU A 167 -0.56 12.19 0.78
CA GLU A 167 -0.06 13.51 1.16
C GLU A 167 -0.87 14.06 2.33
N LEU A 168 -0.44 13.79 3.55
CA LEU A 168 -1.04 14.43 4.73
C LEU A 168 -0.77 15.95 4.70
N ARG A 169 -1.85 16.75 4.61
CA ARG A 169 -1.79 18.22 4.58
C ARG A 169 -2.42 18.82 5.84
N PRO A 170 -1.77 18.68 7.03
CA PRO A 170 -2.36 19.12 8.29
C PRO A 170 -2.71 20.63 8.28
N ASN A 171 -1.95 21.44 7.56
CA ASN A 171 -2.17 22.88 7.44
C ASN A 171 -3.44 23.24 6.63
N LYS A 172 -4.03 22.31 5.91
CA LYS A 172 -5.22 22.52 5.08
C LYS A 172 -6.52 22.05 5.72
N VAL A 173 -6.45 21.40 6.88
CA VAL A 173 -7.62 20.85 7.59
C VAL A 173 -8.64 21.95 7.92
N THR A 174 -8.19 23.12 8.35
CA THR A 174 -9.08 24.26 8.66
C THR A 174 -9.87 24.71 7.44
N TRP A 175 -9.26 24.76 6.27
CA TRP A 175 -9.91 25.14 5.02
C TRP A 175 -10.88 24.05 4.54
N ALA A 176 -10.50 22.77 4.69
CA ALA A 176 -11.39 21.65 4.39
C ALA A 176 -12.67 21.72 5.22
N LEU A 177 -12.53 21.95 6.53
CA LEU A 177 -13.63 22.04 7.45
C LEU A 177 -14.53 23.24 7.14
N LEU A 178 -13.94 24.38 6.75
CA LEU A 178 -14.67 25.58 6.36
C LEU A 178 -15.57 25.31 5.13
N PHE A 179 -15.03 24.72 4.06
CA PHE A 179 -15.83 24.40 2.86
C PHE A 179 -16.86 23.31 3.11
N PHE A 180 -16.54 22.36 3.97
CA PHE A 180 -17.53 21.37 4.41
C PHE A 180 -18.70 22.05 5.15
N CYS A 181 -18.43 22.96 6.08
CA CYS A 181 -19.46 23.73 6.77
C CYS A 181 -20.26 24.63 5.82
N ILE A 182 -19.62 25.25 4.83
CA ILE A 182 -20.32 26.03 3.81
C ILE A 182 -21.29 25.14 3.01
N SER A 183 -20.85 23.96 2.57
CA SER A 183 -21.71 23.01 1.86
C SER A 183 -22.90 22.59 2.71
N LEU A 184 -22.66 22.27 3.98
CA LEU A 184 -23.69 21.87 4.92
C LEU A 184 -24.69 23.02 5.16
N PHE A 185 -24.21 24.24 5.34
CA PHE A 185 -25.04 25.44 5.49
C PHE A 185 -25.94 25.65 4.26
N LEU A 186 -25.37 25.53 3.03
CA LEU A 186 -26.17 25.66 1.80
C LEU A 186 -27.25 24.58 1.71
N ILE A 187 -26.97 23.35 2.14
CA ILE A 187 -27.96 22.27 2.14
C ILE A 187 -29.09 22.52 3.14
N LEU A 188 -28.78 23.03 4.34
CA LEU A 188 -29.74 23.17 5.42
C LEU A 188 -30.56 24.46 5.34
N PHE A 189 -29.98 25.55 4.83
CA PHE A 189 -30.56 26.89 4.89
C PHE A 189 -30.95 27.46 3.53
N THR A 190 -30.72 26.74 2.42
CA THR A 190 -31.11 27.20 1.11
C THR A 190 -31.86 26.10 0.34
N ASP A 191 -32.75 26.50 -0.58
CA ASP A 191 -33.51 25.59 -1.45
C ASP A 191 -32.68 25.11 -2.68
N LEU A 192 -31.36 25.20 -2.60
CA LEU A 192 -30.48 24.75 -3.65
C LEU A 192 -30.51 23.23 -3.79
N LYS A 193 -30.40 22.74 -5.02
CA LYS A 193 -30.26 21.29 -5.27
C LYS A 193 -29.02 20.77 -4.56
N LEU A 194 -29.16 19.64 -3.87
CA LEU A 194 -28.08 18.98 -3.13
C LEU A 194 -26.76 18.89 -3.93
N SER A 195 -26.87 18.56 -5.23
CA SER A 195 -25.73 18.47 -6.13
C SER A 195 -24.98 19.80 -6.31
N LEU A 196 -25.69 20.93 -6.36
CA LEU A 196 -25.06 22.25 -6.49
C LEU A 196 -24.36 22.66 -5.18
N ALA A 197 -24.95 22.41 -4.05
CA ALA A 197 -24.37 22.72 -2.75
C ALA A 197 -23.07 21.92 -2.51
N LEU A 198 -23.07 20.60 -2.81
CA LEU A 198 -21.88 19.76 -2.69
C LEU A 198 -20.80 20.16 -3.70
N LEU A 199 -21.19 20.45 -4.95
CA LEU A 199 -20.25 20.89 -5.99
C LEU A 199 -19.56 22.21 -5.62
N THR A 200 -20.29 23.16 -5.01
CA THR A 200 -19.73 24.43 -4.53
C THR A 200 -18.63 24.19 -3.50
N GLY A 201 -18.87 23.28 -2.53
CA GLY A 201 -17.85 22.90 -1.54
C GLY A 201 -16.63 22.25 -2.16
N ALA A 202 -16.83 21.29 -3.08
CA ALA A 202 -15.75 20.62 -3.78
C ALA A 202 -14.90 21.58 -4.64
N CYS A 203 -15.54 22.47 -5.39
CA CYS A 203 -14.86 23.51 -6.16
C CYS A 203 -14.05 24.45 -5.26
N GLY A 204 -14.60 24.82 -4.10
CA GLY A 204 -13.90 25.66 -3.13
C GLY A 204 -12.64 24.98 -2.58
N MET A 205 -12.71 23.68 -2.25
CA MET A 205 -11.55 22.89 -1.81
C MET A 205 -10.46 22.81 -2.89
N ILE A 206 -10.84 22.64 -4.15
CA ILE A 206 -9.90 22.59 -5.27
C ILE A 206 -9.27 23.97 -5.51
N ALA A 207 -10.05 25.07 -5.49
CA ALA A 207 -9.58 26.42 -5.71
C ALA A 207 -8.51 26.87 -4.70
N LEU A 208 -8.60 26.42 -3.44
CA LEU A 208 -7.60 26.70 -2.41
C LEU A 208 -6.51 25.61 -2.27
N ASN A 209 -6.43 24.70 -3.22
CA ASN A 209 -5.47 23.59 -3.21
C ASN A 209 -5.54 22.73 -1.92
N VAL A 210 -6.71 22.63 -1.32
CA VAL A 210 -6.99 21.67 -0.23
C VAL A 210 -7.00 20.27 -0.81
N LEU A 211 -7.68 20.12 -1.96
CA LEU A 211 -7.73 18.92 -2.78
C LEU A 211 -7.11 19.22 -4.14
N ARG A 212 -6.20 18.41 -4.61
CA ARG A 212 -5.65 18.53 -5.97
C ARG A 212 -6.68 18.06 -7.00
N ILE A 213 -6.58 18.60 -8.20
CA ILE A 213 -7.53 18.26 -9.25
C ILE A 213 -7.44 16.76 -9.63
N ASP A 214 -6.22 16.21 -9.60
CA ASP A 214 -5.96 14.79 -9.87
C ASP A 214 -6.61 13.89 -8.81
N GLU A 215 -6.46 14.22 -7.53
CA GLU A 215 -7.10 13.52 -6.40
C GLU A 215 -8.63 13.59 -6.50
N ALA A 216 -9.17 14.73 -6.92
CA ALA A 216 -10.61 14.88 -7.14
C ALA A 216 -11.11 13.98 -8.28
N TYR A 217 -10.34 13.84 -9.36
CA TYR A 217 -10.65 12.95 -10.49
C TYR A 217 -10.58 11.47 -10.09
N GLU A 218 -9.58 11.07 -9.33
CA GLU A 218 -9.41 9.71 -8.82
C GLU A 218 -10.50 9.30 -7.83
N ALA A 219 -10.98 10.24 -7.01
CA ALA A 219 -12.09 10.02 -6.08
C ALA A 219 -13.43 9.73 -6.76
N VAL A 220 -13.59 10.06 -8.07
CA VAL A 220 -14.82 9.81 -8.83
C VAL A 220 -14.84 8.39 -9.34
N SER A 221 -15.84 7.60 -8.95
CA SER A 221 -16.09 6.29 -9.55
C SER A 221 -16.69 6.44 -10.95
N TRP A 222 -15.84 6.63 -11.96
CA TRP A 222 -16.24 6.82 -13.36
C TRP A 222 -17.12 5.70 -13.92
N PRO A 223 -16.86 4.40 -13.61
CA PRO A 223 -17.76 3.32 -14.03
C PRO A 223 -19.20 3.53 -13.54
N THR A 224 -19.35 3.97 -12.28
CA THR A 224 -20.68 4.24 -11.70
C THR A 224 -21.35 5.45 -12.37
N VAL A 225 -20.58 6.51 -12.65
CA VAL A 225 -21.10 7.69 -13.36
C VAL A 225 -21.60 7.32 -14.76
N PHE A 226 -20.82 6.58 -15.54
CA PHE A 226 -21.20 6.14 -16.88
C PHE A 226 -22.39 5.19 -16.86
N LEU A 227 -22.45 4.27 -15.88
CA LEU A 227 -23.56 3.35 -15.72
C LEU A 227 -24.87 4.12 -15.45
N LEU A 228 -24.85 5.06 -14.51
CA LEU A 228 -26.03 5.90 -14.21
C LEU A 228 -26.40 6.79 -15.40
N ALA A 229 -25.43 7.40 -16.05
CA ALA A 229 -25.66 8.26 -17.23
C ALA A 229 -26.30 7.47 -18.39
N SER A 230 -26.00 6.20 -18.55
CA SER A 230 -26.60 5.34 -19.57
C SER A 230 -27.99 4.81 -19.21
N LEU A 231 -28.25 4.58 -17.91
CA LEU A 231 -29.55 4.07 -17.43
C LEU A 231 -30.65 5.14 -17.47
N ILE A 232 -30.34 6.41 -17.25
CA ILE A 232 -31.34 7.50 -17.24
C ILE A 232 -32.06 7.61 -18.61
N PRO A 233 -31.35 7.69 -19.75
CA PRO A 233 -32.01 7.71 -21.06
C PRO A 233 -32.82 6.43 -21.35
N LEU A 234 -32.32 5.27 -20.91
CA LEU A 234 -33.02 4.00 -21.06
C LEU A 234 -34.34 4.02 -20.27
N GLY A 235 -34.33 4.50 -19.03
CA GLY A 235 -35.54 4.66 -18.22
C GLY A 235 -36.56 5.61 -18.86
N GLN A 236 -36.10 6.73 -19.43
CA GLN A 236 -36.95 7.67 -20.16
C GLN A 236 -37.53 7.05 -21.44
N ALA A 237 -36.74 6.24 -22.18
CA ALA A 237 -37.25 5.55 -23.37
C ALA A 237 -38.35 4.55 -23.01
N VAL A 238 -38.17 3.76 -21.94
CA VAL A 238 -39.15 2.81 -21.43
C VAL A 238 -40.44 3.52 -20.98
N GLN A 239 -40.35 4.68 -20.34
CA GLN A 239 -41.51 5.50 -19.99
C GLN A 239 -42.23 6.06 -21.22
N ASN A 240 -41.48 6.67 -22.15
CA ASN A 240 -42.03 7.34 -23.32
C ASN A 240 -42.69 6.35 -24.30
N THR A 241 -42.25 5.09 -24.35
CA THR A 241 -42.82 4.03 -25.18
C THR A 241 -44.01 3.33 -24.56
N GLY A 242 -44.38 3.63 -23.31
CA GLY A 242 -45.42 2.94 -22.57
C GLY A 242 -45.07 1.48 -22.20
N THR A 243 -43.83 1.06 -22.42
CA THR A 243 -43.36 -0.28 -22.11
C THR A 243 -43.43 -0.60 -20.62
N ALA A 244 -43.17 0.38 -19.77
CA ALA A 244 -43.25 0.24 -18.31
C ALA A 244 -44.68 -0.10 -17.86
N GLU A 245 -45.68 0.59 -18.41
CA GLU A 245 -47.09 0.35 -18.14
C GLU A 245 -47.55 -1.01 -18.65
N TRP A 246 -47.14 -1.38 -19.86
CA TRP A 246 -47.45 -2.67 -20.44
C TRP A 246 -46.86 -3.85 -19.60
N ILE A 247 -45.61 -3.74 -19.13
CA ILE A 247 -44.99 -4.74 -18.25
C ILE A 247 -45.75 -4.83 -16.92
N ALA A 248 -46.05 -3.68 -16.29
CA ALA A 248 -46.78 -3.65 -15.02
C ALA A 248 -48.16 -4.31 -15.11
N GLN A 249 -48.92 -4.04 -16.18
CA GLN A 249 -50.23 -4.68 -16.42
C GLN A 249 -50.12 -6.19 -16.60
N ASN A 250 -49.11 -6.68 -17.33
CA ASN A 250 -48.95 -8.13 -17.54
C ASN A 250 -48.49 -8.87 -16.27
N ILE A 251 -47.71 -8.20 -15.38
CA ILE A 251 -47.30 -8.79 -14.09
C ILE A 251 -48.49 -8.87 -13.12
N LEU A 252 -49.39 -7.86 -13.14
CA LEU A 252 -50.55 -7.82 -12.26
C LEU A 252 -51.67 -8.83 -12.69
N LEU A 253 -51.59 -9.34 -13.92
CA LEU A 253 -52.53 -10.34 -14.46
C LEU A 253 -52.06 -11.80 -14.26
N LEU A 254 -50.85 -12.00 -13.72
CA LEU A 254 -50.28 -13.30 -13.33
C LEU A 254 -50.48 -13.58 -11.85
#